data_0a4f611f2090b17d0fe5b96b10226f4a
#
_entry.id   0a4f611f2090b17d0fe5b96b10226f4a
#
_cell.length_a   1.000
_cell.length_b   1.000
_cell.length_c   1.000
_cell.angle_alpha   90.00
_cell.angle_beta   90.00
_cell.angle_gamma   90.00
#
_symmetry.space_group_name_H-M   'P 1'
#
loop_
_entity.id
_entity.type
_entity.pdbx_description
1 polymer ?
#
loop_
_entity_poly.entity_id
_entity_poly.type
_entity_poly.pdbx_seq_one_letter_code
_entity_poly.pdbx_strand_id
1 'polypeptide(L)'
;MQGGDSGIDITAYKDELPPRILVQVKSQDSDIKETTIQSLKGAMREGDYGLFVTLSNYTKNAQKYLDSTPIIRGINGTELVDLILKYYEDLSEKYRKMIPLKMVYIPVPKEE
;
A
#
# COMPACT_ATOMS: atom_id res chain seq x y z
N MET A 1 -20.40 -1.17 4.35
CA MET A 1 -19.96 -1.30 4.77
C MET A 1 -19.36 -1.45 4.91
N GLN A 2 -19.24 -1.21 5.06
CA GLN A 2 -18.72 -1.31 5.34
C GLN A 2 -17.98 -1.83 5.60
N GLY A 3 -18.25 -1.78 5.31
CA GLY A 3 -17.53 -2.51 5.69
C GLY A 3 -16.50 -2.50 6.23
N GLY A 4 -16.06 -2.06 6.25
CA GLY A 4 -14.98 -1.93 6.84
C GLY A 4 -14.63 -2.75 7.90
N ASP A 5 -15.24 -3.66 8.06
CA ASP A 5 -15.04 -4.36 9.14
C ASP A 5 -13.71 -4.80 9.39
N SER A 6 -12.98 -5.30 8.48
CA SER A 6 -11.62 -5.77 8.66
C SER A 6 -10.61 -4.74 8.17
N GLY A 7 -11.06 -3.66 7.57
CA GLY A 7 -10.18 -2.66 7.02
C GLY A 7 -9.52 -3.09 5.74
N ILE A 8 -9.94 -4.18 5.15
CA ILE A 8 -9.33 -4.65 3.92
C ILE A 8 -10.02 -4.00 2.73
N ASP A 9 -9.24 -3.34 1.90
CA ASP A 9 -9.76 -2.62 0.75
C ASP A 9 -9.74 -3.46 -0.52
N ILE A 10 -8.74 -4.31 -0.66
CA ILE A 10 -8.60 -5.13 -1.86
C ILE A 10 -8.10 -6.50 -1.43
N THR A 11 -8.64 -7.54 -2.02
CA THR A 11 -8.10 -8.88 -1.87
C THR A 11 -7.72 -9.36 -3.25
N ALA A 12 -6.45 -9.69 -3.44
CA ALA A 12 -5.94 -10.11 -4.72
C ALA A 12 -5.47 -11.56 -4.66
N TYR A 13 -5.64 -12.24 -5.78
CA TYR A 13 -5.19 -13.62 -5.92
C TYR A 13 -4.33 -13.70 -7.16
N LYS A 14 -3.32 -14.54 -7.11
CA LYS A 14 -2.57 -14.83 -8.31
C LYS A 14 -3.25 -16.02 -8.95
N ASP A 15 -3.72 -15.84 -10.17
CA ASP A 15 -4.39 -16.91 -10.92
C ASP A 15 -5.62 -17.44 -10.17
N GLU A 16 -6.23 -16.59 -9.36
CA GLU A 16 -7.44 -16.95 -8.64
C GLU A 16 -7.24 -18.10 -7.65
N LEU A 17 -6.01 -18.29 -7.24
CA LEU A 17 -5.66 -19.32 -6.27
C LEU A 17 -4.82 -18.74 -5.15
N PRO A 18 -4.78 -19.37 -3.98
CA PRO A 18 -3.88 -18.89 -2.94
C PRO A 18 -2.45 -18.91 -3.44
N PRO A 19 -1.60 -18.05 -2.89
CA PRO A 19 -1.88 -17.20 -1.73
C PRO A 19 -2.69 -15.97 -2.08
N ARG A 20 -3.34 -15.42 -1.07
CA ARG A 20 -4.06 -14.16 -1.22
C ARG A 20 -3.14 -13.03 -0.78
N ILE A 21 -3.37 -11.87 -1.34
CA ILE A 21 -2.72 -10.65 -0.87
C ILE A 21 -3.82 -9.71 -0.41
N LEU A 22 -3.79 -9.37 0.86
CA LEU A 22 -4.77 -8.46 1.42
C LEU A 22 -4.16 -7.06 1.43
N VAL A 23 -4.84 -6.11 0.85
CA VAL A 23 -4.35 -4.75 0.71
C VAL A 23 -5.18 -3.80 1.56
N GLN A 24 -4.54 -3.03 2.38
CA GLN A 24 -5.20 -1.99 3.16
C GLN A 24 -4.57 -0.65 2.84
N VAL A 25 -5.40 0.33 2.56
CA VAL A 25 -4.93 1.67 2.19
C VAL A 25 -5.40 2.66 3.25
N LYS A 26 -4.50 3.49 3.72
CA LYS A 26 -4.83 4.57 4.66
C LYS A 26 -4.29 5.88 4.11
N SER A 27 -5.18 6.83 3.91
CA SER A 27 -4.78 8.10 3.35
C SER A 27 -4.79 9.23 4.39
N GLN A 28 -4.46 8.90 5.61
CA GLN A 28 -4.42 9.91 6.67
C GLN A 28 -3.16 10.76 6.58
N ASP A 29 -3.21 11.93 7.16
CA ASP A 29 -2.07 12.84 7.14
C ASP A 29 -1.00 12.46 8.15
N SER A 30 -1.38 11.86 9.26
CA SER A 30 -0.42 11.51 10.29
C SER A 30 0.23 10.17 9.99
N ASP A 31 1.34 9.91 10.65
CA ASP A 31 2.06 8.66 10.44
C ASP A 31 1.25 7.47 10.94
N ILE A 32 1.45 6.35 10.27
CA ILE A 32 0.76 5.11 10.58
C ILE A 32 1.42 4.47 11.80
N LYS A 33 0.60 4.09 12.76
CA LYS A 33 1.09 3.47 13.98
C LYS A 33 1.11 1.96 13.87
N GLU A 34 1.91 1.35 14.70
CA GLU A 34 2.05 -0.11 14.71
C GLU A 34 0.71 -0.82 14.86
N THR A 35 -0.16 -0.32 15.74
CA THR A 35 -1.45 -0.97 15.97
C THR A 35 -2.32 -1.01 14.73
N THR A 36 -2.17 -0.02 13.86
CA THR A 36 -2.93 0.01 12.62
C THR A 36 -2.49 -1.12 11.69
N ILE A 37 -1.18 -1.39 11.64
CA ILE A 37 -0.68 -2.46 10.80
C ILE A 37 -1.05 -3.82 11.40
N GLN A 38 -1.06 -3.90 12.72
CA GLN A 38 -1.46 -5.14 13.39
C GLN A 38 -2.91 -5.52 13.08
N SER A 39 -3.74 -4.53 12.77
CA SER A 39 -5.11 -4.80 12.34
C SER A 39 -5.14 -5.57 11.03
N LEU A 40 -4.25 -5.23 10.11
CA LEU A 40 -4.13 -5.98 8.86
C LEU A 40 -3.67 -7.40 9.17
N LYS A 41 -2.68 -7.54 10.03
CA LYS A 41 -2.18 -8.86 10.39
C LYS A 41 -3.30 -9.71 10.98
N GLY A 42 -4.17 -9.09 11.78
CA GLY A 42 -5.27 -9.81 12.41
C GLY A 42 -6.32 -10.31 11.42
N ALA A 43 -6.41 -9.70 10.24
CA ALA A 43 -7.36 -10.11 9.22
C ALA A 43 -6.77 -11.19 8.30
N MET A 44 -5.49 -11.47 8.42
CA MET A 44 -4.82 -12.42 7.54
C MET A 44 -4.95 -13.84 8.06
N ARG A 45 -5.03 -14.77 7.14
CA ARG A 45 -5.04 -16.20 7.45
C ARG A 45 -3.68 -16.76 7.15
N GLU A 46 -3.45 -17.97 7.59
CA GLU A 46 -2.20 -18.64 7.29
C GLU A 46 -2.02 -18.70 5.79
N GLY A 47 -0.86 -18.33 5.33
CA GLY A 47 -0.54 -18.33 3.90
C GLY A 47 -0.83 -17.02 3.20
N ASP A 48 -1.52 -16.10 3.85
CA ASP A 48 -1.81 -14.80 3.24
C ASP A 48 -0.58 -13.88 3.31
N TYR A 49 -0.54 -12.94 2.39
CA TYR A 49 0.42 -11.85 2.46
C TYR A 49 -0.36 -10.55 2.61
N GLY A 50 0.26 -9.57 3.20
CA GLY A 50 -0.37 -8.27 3.40
C GLY A 50 0.40 -7.16 2.72
N LEU A 51 -0.32 -6.18 2.23
CA LEU A 51 0.28 -4.98 1.65
C LEU A 51 -0.42 -3.79 2.29
N PHE A 52 0.33 -2.99 3.02
CA PHE A 52 -0.22 -1.79 3.65
C PHE A 52 0.30 -0.57 2.88
N VAL A 53 -0.61 0.27 2.43
CA VAL A 53 -0.26 1.43 1.62
C VAL A 53 -0.73 2.68 2.32
N THR A 54 0.13 3.67 2.46
CA THR A 54 -0.25 4.95 3.01
C THR A 54 0.39 6.07 2.20
N LEU A 55 -0.26 7.23 2.20
CA LEU A 55 0.30 8.41 1.56
C LEU A 55 1.23 9.15 2.52
N SER A 56 1.22 8.80 3.80
CA SER A 56 2.12 9.41 4.77
C SER A 56 3.31 8.47 5.02
N ASN A 57 3.75 8.37 6.25
CA ASN A 57 4.87 7.51 6.59
C ASN A 57 4.48 6.62 7.77
N TYR A 58 5.43 5.85 8.24
CA TYR A 58 5.21 4.93 9.36
C TYR A 58 5.97 5.45 10.57
N THR A 59 5.39 5.27 11.76
CA THR A 59 6.11 5.59 12.97
C THR A 59 7.30 4.65 13.11
N LYS A 60 8.21 4.98 13.99
CA LYS A 60 9.39 4.15 14.20
C LYS A 60 9.01 2.74 14.63
N ASN A 61 8.02 2.62 15.52
CA ASN A 61 7.58 1.31 15.97
C ASN A 61 6.86 0.54 14.87
N ALA A 62 6.09 1.26 14.04
CA ALA A 62 5.42 0.62 12.90
C ALA A 62 6.46 0.08 11.93
N GLN A 63 7.51 0.87 11.66
CA GLN A 63 8.55 0.42 10.75
C GLN A 63 9.26 -0.81 11.30
N LYS A 64 9.52 -0.83 12.60
CA LYS A 64 10.13 -2.01 13.22
C LYS A 64 9.24 -3.23 13.07
N TYR A 65 7.94 -3.04 13.24
CA TYR A 65 7.00 -4.13 13.12
C TYR A 65 7.01 -4.67 11.67
N LEU A 66 7.02 -3.78 10.70
CA LEU A 66 7.08 -4.18 9.30
C LEU A 66 8.37 -4.94 9.01
N ASP A 67 9.49 -4.44 9.53
CA ASP A 67 10.79 -5.07 9.29
C ASP A 67 10.84 -6.47 9.88
N SER A 68 10.10 -6.72 10.95
CA SER A 68 10.10 -8.03 11.59
C SER A 68 8.95 -8.93 11.14
N THR A 69 8.13 -8.47 10.22
CA THR A 69 6.95 -9.22 9.77
C THR A 69 6.99 -9.36 8.25
N PRO A 70 7.81 -10.27 7.73
CA PRO A 70 8.05 -10.33 6.29
C PRO A 70 6.83 -10.64 5.43
N ILE A 71 5.76 -11.14 6.00
CA ILE A 71 4.55 -11.40 5.22
C ILE A 71 3.74 -10.14 4.99
N ILE A 72 4.13 -9.01 5.58
CA ILE A 72 3.46 -7.73 5.35
C ILE A 72 4.48 -6.74 4.82
N ARG A 73 4.17 -6.14 3.70
CA ARG A 73 4.98 -5.07 3.15
C ARG A 73 4.27 -3.75 3.33
N GLY A 74 4.99 -2.73 3.78
CA GLY A 74 4.46 -1.38 3.89
C GLY A 74 5.01 -0.51 2.78
N ILE A 75 4.15 0.32 2.20
CA ILE A 75 4.54 1.27 1.16
C ILE A 75 4.09 2.64 1.62
N ASN A 76 5.00 3.60 1.62
CA ASN A 76 4.64 4.97 1.99
C ASN A 76 4.35 5.79 0.73
N GLY A 77 4.03 7.07 0.93
CA GLY A 77 3.63 7.92 -0.19
C GLY A 77 4.69 8.06 -1.27
N THR A 78 5.95 8.20 -0.86
CA THR A 78 7.04 8.33 -1.81
C THR A 78 7.20 7.05 -2.62
N GLU A 79 7.18 5.93 -1.96
CA GLU A 79 7.30 4.64 -2.65
C GLU A 79 6.14 4.38 -3.58
N LEU A 80 4.94 4.80 -3.18
CA LEU A 80 3.76 4.62 -4.01
C LEU A 80 3.89 5.41 -5.30
N VAL A 81 4.32 6.66 -5.20
CA VAL A 81 4.51 7.49 -6.38
C VAL A 81 5.55 6.85 -7.30
N ASP A 82 6.67 6.39 -6.73
CA ASP A 82 7.71 5.76 -7.52
C ASP A 82 7.19 4.54 -8.26
N LEU A 83 6.37 3.73 -7.59
CA LEU A 83 5.82 2.54 -8.21
C LEU A 83 4.84 2.89 -9.33
N ILE A 84 4.02 3.92 -9.11
CA ILE A 84 3.07 4.34 -10.13
C ILE A 84 3.83 4.83 -11.36
N LEU A 85 4.86 5.64 -11.15
CA LEU A 85 5.62 6.16 -12.29
C LEU A 85 6.34 5.04 -13.02
N LYS A 86 6.88 4.08 -12.28
CA LYS A 86 7.61 2.98 -12.89
C LYS A 86 6.72 2.11 -13.75
N TYR A 87 5.50 1.85 -13.32
CA TYR A 87 4.62 0.96 -14.05
C TYR A 87 3.49 1.65 -14.80
N TYR A 88 3.55 2.98 -14.86
CA TYR A 88 2.45 3.76 -15.42
C TYR A 88 2.11 3.33 -16.85
N GLU A 89 3.10 3.09 -17.66
CA GLU A 89 2.85 2.73 -19.05
C GLU A 89 2.28 1.32 -19.19
N ASP A 90 2.40 0.51 -18.15
CA ASP A 90 1.84 -0.83 -18.19
C ASP A 90 0.36 -0.83 -17.77
N LEU A 91 -0.15 0.32 -17.31
CA LEU A 91 -1.54 0.41 -16.92
C LEU A 91 -2.38 0.54 -18.18
N SER A 92 -3.56 -0.04 -18.15
CA SER A 92 -4.47 0.11 -19.29
C SER A 92 -4.85 1.58 -19.41
N GLU A 93 -5.28 1.97 -20.59
CA GLU A 93 -5.66 3.35 -20.81
C GLU A 93 -6.73 3.81 -19.83
N LYS A 94 -7.64 2.91 -19.47
CA LYS A 94 -8.69 3.23 -18.53
C LYS A 94 -8.09 3.68 -17.20
N TYR A 95 -7.12 2.96 -16.70
CA TYR A 95 -6.54 3.28 -15.40
C TYR A 95 -5.65 4.50 -15.45
N ARG A 96 -4.98 4.74 -16.57
CA ARG A 96 -4.18 5.95 -16.70
C ARG A 96 -5.05 7.20 -16.66
N LYS A 97 -6.28 7.11 -17.14
CA LYS A 97 -7.18 8.24 -17.06
C LYS A 97 -7.61 8.49 -15.62
N MET A 98 -7.69 7.42 -14.83
CA MET A 98 -8.07 7.56 -13.43
C MET A 98 -6.92 8.12 -12.58
N ILE A 99 -5.69 8.04 -13.09
CA ILE A 99 -4.54 8.57 -12.38
C ILE A 99 -3.88 9.55 -13.32
N PRO A 100 -4.41 10.76 -13.42
CA PRO A 100 -3.91 11.74 -14.39
C PRO A 100 -2.59 12.31 -13.94
N LEU A 101 -1.52 11.62 -14.13
CA LEU A 101 -0.21 12.13 -13.83
C LEU A 101 0.15 13.12 -14.89
N LYS A 102 0.15 14.37 -14.58
CA LYS A 102 0.59 15.33 -15.49
C LYS A 102 2.03 15.27 -15.44
N MET A 103 2.61 15.13 -16.49
CA MET A 103 3.97 15.02 -16.54
C MET A 103 4.67 16.17 -16.17
N VAL A 104 4.34 16.74 -15.31
CA VAL A 104 4.90 17.85 -14.98
C VAL A 104 5.61 17.64 -13.93
N TYR A 105 5.95 17.54 -13.60
CA TYR A 105 6.39 17.48 -12.71
C TYR A 105 6.78 17.74 -11.73
N ILE A 106 6.87 17.41 -11.27
CA ILE A 106 7.24 17.40 -10.18
C ILE A 106 8.55 17.51 -10.04
N PRO A 107 9.01 18.37 -9.56
CA PRO A 107 10.26 18.65 -9.38
C PRO A 107 10.84 17.67 -8.57
N VAL A 108 11.73 17.31 -8.99
CA VAL A 108 12.36 16.51 -8.31
C VAL A 108 13.08 17.05 -7.35
N PRO A 109 13.20 16.75 -6.52
CA PRO A 109 13.91 17.28 -5.49
C PRO A 109 15.31 17.25 -5.71
N LYS A 110 15.59 17.72 -5.71
CA LYS A 110 16.50 17.69 -5.74
C LYS A 110 17.41 17.23 -5.33
N GLU A 111 17.73 17.19 -5.49
CA GLU A 111 18.30 16.65 -5.12
C GLU A 111 18.92 16.42 -4.68
N GLU A 112 18.95 16.69 -4.69
CA GLU A 112 19.21 16.40 -4.34
C GLU A 112 19.63 16.16 -4.33
#